data_ed80d7383dcc2cdc946accc569bad072
#
_entry.id   ed80d7383dcc2cdc946accc569bad072
#
_cell.length_a   1.000
_cell.length_b   1.000
_cell.length_c   1.000
_cell.angle_alpha   90.00
_cell.angle_beta   90.00
_cell.angle_gamma   90.00
#
_symmetry.space_group_name_H-M   'P 1'
#
loop_
_entity.id
_entity.type
_entity.pdbx_description
1 polymer ?
#
loop_
_entity_poly.entity_id
_entity_poly.type
_entity_poly.pdbx_seq_one_letter_code
_entity_poly.pdbx_strand_id
1 'polypeptide(L)'
;KKYGAFDPTKMGSISNVGLMAKKAEEYGSHPQTFKAPGDGKIRVVDAKGKILIEHNVFKDDIWRMCQTKNLPIQNWIKLGVDRARATNTPAIIWLNENRAHDAELIKKIHVYLPQHNTEGLDIQIMSPVEATRFSLERVKNGLDTISVTGNVLRDYLTDLFPILEVGTSAKMLSIVPLLNGGGLFETGAGGSAPKHVQQLVEEGHLRWDSLGEFCALSASLEFLGSKKNNPKASILAKTLDQAVELLLDNDNSPSRKVGEIDNRGSHFYIAKYWSQALADPDEVEQMKSHF
;
A
#
# COMPACT_ATOMS: atom_id res chain seq x y z
N LYS A 1 9.04 -18.69 10.33
CA LYS A 1 9.53 -19.87 11.09
C LYS A 1 10.62 -19.52 12.10
N LYS A 2 11.55 -18.59 11.77
CA LYS A 2 12.68 -18.23 12.65
C LYS A 2 12.23 -17.55 13.95
N TYR A 3 11.23 -16.70 13.89
CA TYR A 3 10.83 -15.82 14.98
C TYR A 3 9.44 -16.14 15.58
N GLY A 4 8.67 -17.04 14.98
CA GLY A 4 7.28 -17.31 15.33
C GLY A 4 6.34 -16.21 14.83
N ALA A 5 5.17 -16.13 15.42
CA ALA A 5 4.22 -15.04 15.16
C ALA A 5 4.70 -13.74 15.83
N PHE A 6 4.49 -12.60 15.17
CA PHE A 6 4.81 -11.30 15.73
C PHE A 6 3.65 -10.80 16.61
N ASP A 7 4.00 -10.04 17.63
CA ASP A 7 3.02 -9.38 18.49
C ASP A 7 2.48 -8.13 17.74
N PRO A 8 1.21 -8.08 17.38
CA PRO A 8 0.66 -6.98 16.61
C PRO A 8 0.67 -5.63 17.36
N THR A 9 0.78 -5.65 18.69
CA THR A 9 0.86 -4.44 19.50
C THR A 9 2.27 -3.84 19.55
N LYS A 10 3.28 -4.62 19.21
CA LYS A 10 4.70 -4.23 19.30
C LYS A 10 5.43 -4.21 17.97
N MET A 11 4.87 -4.83 16.95
CA MET A 11 5.48 -4.88 15.63
C MET A 11 5.42 -3.53 14.93
N GLY A 12 6.43 -3.23 14.11
CA GLY A 12 6.42 -2.09 13.19
C GLY A 12 5.44 -2.28 12.04
N SER A 13 5.24 -1.23 11.28
CA SER A 13 4.37 -1.19 10.10
C SER A 13 5.19 -1.21 8.81
N ILE A 14 4.58 -1.69 7.73
CA ILE A 14 5.13 -1.59 6.37
C ILE A 14 4.10 -0.86 5.53
N SER A 15 4.37 0.42 5.23
CA SER A 15 3.60 1.15 4.24
C SER A 15 4.13 0.83 2.84
N ASN A 16 3.25 0.80 1.84
CA ASN A 16 3.63 0.46 0.47
C ASN A 16 3.37 1.63 -0.49
N VAL A 17 4.37 1.94 -1.31
CA VAL A 17 4.26 2.85 -2.46
C VAL A 17 4.35 2.00 -3.72
N GLY A 18 3.22 1.73 -4.36
CA GLY A 18 3.10 0.84 -5.51
C GLY A 18 3.10 1.57 -6.85
N LEU A 19 3.76 0.98 -7.84
CA LEU A 19 3.70 1.40 -9.24
C LEU A 19 2.71 0.55 -10.01
N MET A 20 1.75 1.15 -10.71
CA MET A 20 0.75 0.44 -11.50
C MET A 20 0.95 0.64 -13.00
N ALA A 21 0.59 -0.39 -13.78
CA ALA A 21 0.43 -0.29 -15.22
C ALA A 21 -0.83 0.53 -15.58
N LYS A 22 -0.82 1.12 -16.78
CA LYS A 22 -1.82 2.12 -17.21
C LYS A 22 -3.27 1.73 -16.94
N LYS A 23 -3.70 0.56 -17.44
CA LYS A 23 -5.11 0.17 -17.29
C LYS A 23 -5.40 -0.64 -16.02
N ALA A 24 -4.37 -1.16 -15.38
CA ALA A 24 -4.53 -1.76 -14.07
C ALA A 24 -4.94 -0.72 -13.02
N GLU A 25 -4.50 0.52 -13.17
CA GLU A 25 -4.92 1.65 -12.35
C GLU A 25 -6.43 1.90 -12.42
N GLU A 26 -7.03 1.84 -13.63
CA GLU A 26 -8.47 2.11 -13.81
C GLU A 26 -9.34 0.91 -13.42
N TYR A 27 -8.91 -0.31 -13.73
CA TYR A 27 -9.76 -1.50 -13.69
C TYR A 27 -9.18 -2.64 -12.83
N GLY A 28 -8.00 -2.48 -12.26
CA GLY A 28 -7.30 -3.54 -11.52
C GLY A 28 -6.84 -4.70 -12.39
N SER A 29 -6.77 -4.55 -13.73
CA SER A 29 -6.44 -5.61 -14.67
C SER A 29 -5.44 -5.18 -15.74
N HIS A 30 -4.80 -6.16 -16.40
CA HIS A 30 -3.91 -5.88 -17.52
C HIS A 30 -4.69 -5.62 -18.80
N PRO A 31 -4.32 -4.60 -19.59
CA PRO A 31 -5.11 -4.16 -20.73
C PRO A 31 -5.03 -5.12 -21.93
N GLN A 32 -3.94 -5.85 -22.07
CA GLN A 32 -3.71 -6.78 -23.17
C GLN A 32 -3.57 -8.19 -22.62
N THR A 33 -4.58 -8.99 -22.90
CA THR A 33 -4.59 -10.42 -22.58
C THR A 33 -5.13 -11.14 -23.79
N PHE A 34 -4.36 -12.09 -24.32
CA PHE A 34 -4.69 -12.85 -25.50
C PHE A 34 -4.58 -14.33 -25.21
N LYS A 35 -5.49 -15.10 -25.77
CA LYS A 35 -5.38 -16.55 -25.82
C LYS A 35 -4.84 -16.93 -27.18
N ALA A 36 -3.78 -17.74 -27.21
CA ALA A 36 -3.19 -18.22 -28.45
C ALA A 36 -4.17 -19.16 -29.17
N PRO A 37 -4.56 -18.87 -30.43
CA PRO A 37 -5.53 -19.69 -31.15
C PRO A 37 -4.97 -21.03 -31.63
N GLY A 38 -3.64 -21.19 -31.65
CA GLY A 38 -2.91 -22.37 -32.07
C GLY A 38 -1.43 -22.26 -31.78
N ASP A 39 -0.70 -23.33 -32.07
CA ASP A 39 0.76 -23.35 -31.93
C ASP A 39 1.38 -22.35 -32.91
N GLY A 40 2.42 -21.64 -32.44
CA GLY A 40 3.07 -20.63 -33.25
C GLY A 40 3.98 -19.69 -32.49
N LYS A 41 3.99 -18.44 -32.91
CA LYS A 41 4.82 -17.40 -32.31
C LYS A 41 4.02 -16.12 -32.07
N ILE A 42 4.10 -15.57 -30.89
CA ILE A 42 3.63 -14.22 -30.63
C ILE A 42 4.81 -13.25 -30.77
N ARG A 43 4.56 -12.15 -31.46
CA ARG A 43 5.57 -11.12 -31.77
C ARG A 43 5.11 -9.75 -31.36
N VAL A 44 6.03 -8.99 -30.79
CA VAL A 44 5.90 -7.53 -30.64
C VAL A 44 6.71 -6.91 -31.78
N VAL A 45 6.05 -6.13 -32.63
CA VAL A 45 6.68 -5.47 -33.77
C VAL A 45 6.51 -3.95 -33.66
N ASP A 46 7.52 -3.19 -34.13
CA ASP A 46 7.41 -1.74 -34.23
C ASP A 46 6.60 -1.31 -35.47
N ALA A 47 6.40 0.00 -35.59
CA ALA A 47 5.66 0.57 -36.73
C ALA A 47 6.32 0.33 -38.12
N LYS A 48 7.59 -0.08 -38.13
CA LYS A 48 8.36 -0.41 -39.35
C LYS A 48 8.39 -1.92 -39.62
N GLY A 49 7.69 -2.73 -38.83
CA GLY A 49 7.67 -4.19 -38.95
C GLY A 49 8.88 -4.91 -38.37
N LYS A 50 9.76 -4.21 -37.63
CA LYS A 50 10.89 -4.83 -36.94
C LYS A 50 10.38 -5.62 -35.74
N ILE A 51 10.79 -6.87 -35.60
CA ILE A 51 10.48 -7.72 -34.46
C ILE A 51 11.33 -7.26 -33.26
N LEU A 52 10.67 -6.85 -32.21
CA LEU A 52 11.29 -6.43 -30.94
C LEU A 52 11.37 -7.59 -29.95
N ILE A 53 10.32 -8.41 -29.88
CA ILE A 53 10.21 -9.57 -28.99
C ILE A 53 9.50 -10.68 -29.76
N GLU A 54 9.94 -11.92 -29.59
CA GLU A 54 9.29 -13.11 -30.17
C GLU A 54 9.31 -14.23 -29.10
N HIS A 55 8.16 -14.89 -28.90
CA HIS A 55 8.02 -16.07 -28.06
C HIS A 55 7.26 -17.18 -28.76
N ASN A 56 7.69 -18.42 -28.58
CA ASN A 56 6.92 -19.58 -28.98
C ASN A 56 5.72 -19.74 -28.04
N VAL A 57 4.58 -20.11 -28.60
CA VAL A 57 3.35 -20.39 -27.85
C VAL A 57 2.68 -21.64 -28.39
N PHE A 58 1.95 -22.34 -27.51
CA PHE A 58 1.08 -23.43 -27.84
C PHE A 58 -0.38 -22.98 -27.86
N LYS A 59 -1.24 -23.76 -28.47
CA LYS A 59 -2.66 -23.53 -28.47
C LYS A 59 -3.15 -23.36 -27.03
N ASP A 60 -4.01 -22.37 -26.81
CA ASP A 60 -4.60 -22.00 -25.53
C ASP A 60 -3.65 -21.34 -24.50
N ASP A 61 -2.37 -21.14 -24.83
CA ASP A 61 -1.50 -20.32 -24.00
C ASP A 61 -2.06 -18.91 -23.85
N ILE A 62 -1.88 -18.33 -22.65
CA ILE A 62 -2.33 -16.98 -22.34
C ILE A 62 -1.12 -16.04 -22.39
N TRP A 63 -1.17 -15.10 -23.32
CA TRP A 63 -0.22 -14.00 -23.40
C TRP A 63 -0.79 -12.76 -22.71
N ARG A 64 0.00 -12.17 -21.85
CA ARG A 64 -0.37 -10.91 -21.17
C ARG A 64 0.71 -9.88 -21.40
N MET A 65 0.29 -8.64 -21.65
CA MET A 65 1.18 -7.50 -21.82
C MET A 65 0.64 -6.31 -21.05
N CYS A 66 1.50 -5.61 -20.32
CA CYS A 66 1.17 -4.33 -19.69
C CYS A 66 2.21 -3.28 -20.07
N GLN A 67 1.78 -2.03 -20.06
CA GLN A 67 2.63 -0.88 -20.31
C GLN A 67 2.82 -0.10 -19.02
N THR A 68 4.08 0.14 -18.64
CA THR A 68 4.42 1.06 -17.57
C THR A 68 4.90 2.37 -18.16
N LYS A 69 4.17 3.44 -17.90
CA LYS A 69 4.48 4.76 -18.44
C LYS A 69 5.54 5.49 -17.62
N ASN A 70 6.26 6.39 -18.29
CA ASN A 70 7.34 7.15 -17.67
C ASN A 70 6.84 8.12 -16.59
N LEU A 71 5.72 8.80 -16.80
CA LEU A 71 5.16 9.74 -15.82
C LEU A 71 4.75 9.06 -14.51
N PRO A 72 4.04 7.92 -14.51
CA PRO A 72 3.81 7.14 -13.28
C PRO A 72 5.09 6.70 -12.58
N ILE A 73 6.16 6.36 -13.30
CA ILE A 73 7.45 6.00 -12.69
C ILE A 73 8.05 7.20 -11.95
N GLN A 74 8.07 8.37 -12.56
CA GLN A 74 8.55 9.60 -11.90
C GLN A 74 7.75 9.91 -10.63
N ASN A 75 6.43 9.82 -10.72
CA ASN A 75 5.55 10.07 -9.58
C ASN A 75 5.72 9.03 -8.47
N TRP A 76 5.90 7.77 -8.83
CA TRP A 76 6.18 6.68 -7.90
C TRP A 76 7.47 6.90 -7.11
N ILE A 77 8.55 7.31 -7.77
CA ILE A 77 9.82 7.67 -7.13
C ILE A 77 9.62 8.86 -6.19
N LYS A 78 8.94 9.91 -6.67
CA LYS A 78 8.63 11.09 -5.87
C LYS A 78 7.85 10.73 -4.61
N LEU A 79 6.80 9.91 -4.70
CA LEU A 79 6.01 9.47 -3.56
C LEU A 79 6.84 8.67 -2.55
N GLY A 80 7.77 7.83 -3.02
CA GLY A 80 8.71 7.11 -2.16
C GLY A 80 9.59 8.09 -1.36
N VAL A 81 10.14 9.09 -2.01
CA VAL A 81 10.95 10.15 -1.37
C VAL A 81 10.12 10.98 -0.39
N ASP A 82 8.95 11.44 -0.82
CA ASP A 82 8.07 12.27 0.01
C ASP A 82 7.64 11.50 1.27
N ARG A 83 7.33 10.21 1.14
CA ARG A 83 6.94 9.38 2.28
C ARG A 83 8.10 9.15 3.24
N ALA A 84 9.29 8.83 2.73
CA ALA A 84 10.49 8.68 3.54
C ALA A 84 10.78 9.95 4.35
N ARG A 85 10.62 11.12 3.74
CA ARG A 85 10.84 12.41 4.39
C ARG A 85 9.78 12.70 5.46
N ALA A 86 8.51 12.47 5.14
CA ALA A 86 7.41 12.74 6.06
C ALA A 86 7.47 11.87 7.33
N THR A 87 7.96 10.64 7.22
CA THR A 87 7.97 9.67 8.33
C THR A 87 9.37 9.45 8.95
N ASN A 88 10.42 9.97 8.34
CA ASN A 88 11.82 9.68 8.69
C ASN A 88 12.11 8.16 8.76
N THR A 89 11.50 7.40 7.85
CA THR A 89 11.54 5.94 7.82
C THR A 89 12.29 5.48 6.56
N PRO A 90 13.13 4.42 6.64
CA PRO A 90 13.78 3.86 5.47
C PRO A 90 12.81 3.46 4.37
N ALA A 91 13.10 3.85 3.12
CA ALA A 91 12.33 3.47 1.94
C ALA A 91 13.13 2.46 1.11
N ILE A 92 12.62 1.25 1.02
CA ILE A 92 13.26 0.16 0.31
C ILE A 92 12.57 -0.07 -1.04
N ILE A 93 13.31 0.07 -2.11
CA ILE A 93 12.84 -0.15 -3.47
C ILE A 93 13.12 -1.61 -3.83
N TRP A 94 12.06 -2.38 -4.03
CA TRP A 94 12.11 -3.83 -4.25
C TRP A 94 12.25 -4.13 -5.73
N LEU A 95 13.46 -4.34 -6.21
CA LEU A 95 13.75 -4.63 -7.61
C LEU A 95 14.84 -5.70 -7.74
N ASN A 96 14.64 -6.61 -8.68
CA ASN A 96 15.58 -7.65 -9.05
C ASN A 96 16.25 -7.30 -10.37
N GLU A 97 17.54 -6.99 -10.34
CA GLU A 97 18.33 -6.64 -11.53
C GLU A 97 18.34 -7.73 -12.63
N ASN A 98 18.12 -8.99 -12.25
CA ASN A 98 18.05 -10.12 -13.19
C ASN A 98 16.67 -10.26 -13.85
N ARG A 99 15.68 -9.48 -13.47
CA ARG A 99 14.37 -9.41 -14.10
C ARG A 99 14.34 -8.22 -15.06
N ALA A 100 14.10 -8.47 -16.34
CA ALA A 100 14.22 -7.45 -17.40
C ALA A 100 13.40 -6.17 -17.12
N HIS A 101 12.17 -6.31 -16.64
CA HIS A 101 11.32 -5.16 -16.26
C HIS A 101 11.94 -4.34 -15.11
N ASP A 102 12.43 -5.00 -14.08
CA ASP A 102 13.01 -4.35 -12.91
C ASP A 102 14.36 -3.69 -13.28
N ALA A 103 15.15 -4.31 -14.14
CA ALA A 103 16.38 -3.72 -14.65
C ALA A 103 16.13 -2.37 -15.37
N GLU A 104 15.05 -2.28 -16.16
CA GLU A 104 14.66 -1.02 -16.78
C GLU A 104 14.16 0.02 -15.75
N LEU A 105 13.45 -0.40 -14.71
CA LEU A 105 13.06 0.49 -13.61
C LEU A 105 14.28 1.00 -12.85
N ILE A 106 15.27 0.16 -12.57
CA ILE A 106 16.53 0.56 -11.90
C ILE A 106 17.23 1.68 -12.69
N LYS A 107 17.33 1.54 -14.02
CA LYS A 107 17.91 2.59 -14.86
C LYS A 107 17.15 3.92 -14.72
N LYS A 108 15.83 3.87 -14.66
CA LYS A 108 14.99 5.07 -14.49
C LYS A 108 15.13 5.67 -13.09
N ILE A 109 15.27 4.85 -12.06
CA ILE A 109 15.52 5.33 -10.69
C ILE A 109 16.83 6.11 -10.63
N HIS A 110 17.90 5.59 -11.21
CA HIS A 110 19.18 6.29 -11.26
C HIS A 110 19.12 7.65 -11.99
N VAL A 111 18.16 7.83 -12.91
CA VAL A 111 17.93 9.10 -13.62
C VAL A 111 17.06 10.06 -12.80
N TYR A 112 16.02 9.55 -12.14
CA TYR A 112 15.00 10.41 -11.52
C TYR A 112 15.21 10.64 -10.03
N LEU A 113 15.73 9.67 -9.28
CA LEU A 113 15.98 9.84 -7.85
C LEU A 113 16.90 11.04 -7.53
N PRO A 114 18.00 11.29 -8.28
CA PRO A 114 18.86 12.45 -8.05
C PRO A 114 18.17 13.81 -8.30
N GLN A 115 17.00 13.85 -8.93
CA GLN A 115 16.24 15.08 -9.15
C GLN A 115 15.45 15.50 -7.91
N HIS A 116 15.44 14.66 -6.87
CA HIS A 116 14.80 14.94 -5.60
C HIS A 116 15.86 15.18 -4.52
N ASN A 117 15.52 16.02 -3.54
CA ASN A 117 16.37 16.14 -2.37
C ASN A 117 16.23 14.86 -1.52
N THR A 118 17.30 14.07 -1.42
CA THR A 118 17.36 12.82 -0.65
C THR A 118 18.29 12.95 0.57
N GLU A 119 18.75 14.15 0.88
CA GLU A 119 19.62 14.39 2.02
C GLU A 119 18.98 13.96 3.33
N GLY A 120 19.70 13.16 4.11
CA GLY A 120 19.24 12.62 5.39
C GLY A 120 18.23 11.47 5.27
N LEU A 121 17.90 11.00 4.05
CA LEU A 121 16.98 9.87 3.85
C LEU A 121 17.74 8.58 3.60
N ASP A 122 17.24 7.49 4.19
CA ASP A 122 17.70 6.12 3.92
C ASP A 122 16.82 5.51 2.80
N ILE A 123 17.31 5.60 1.55
CA ILE A 123 16.63 5.06 0.37
C ILE A 123 17.55 4.05 -0.30
N GLN A 124 17.12 2.78 -0.36
CA GLN A 124 17.94 1.68 -0.87
C GLN A 124 17.17 0.87 -1.91
N ILE A 125 17.90 0.35 -2.91
CA ILE A 125 17.38 -0.67 -3.84
C ILE A 125 17.87 -2.02 -3.32
N MET A 126 16.94 -2.93 -3.11
CA MET A 126 17.22 -4.29 -2.63
C MET A 126 16.48 -5.33 -3.46
N SER A 127 17.09 -6.49 -3.63
CA SER A 127 16.39 -7.65 -4.17
C SER A 127 15.19 -8.02 -3.28
N PRO A 128 14.15 -8.69 -3.80
CA PRO A 128 12.98 -9.07 -2.99
C PRO A 128 13.33 -9.89 -1.74
N VAL A 129 14.36 -10.73 -1.83
CA VAL A 129 14.81 -11.56 -0.68
C VAL A 129 15.45 -10.70 0.40
N GLU A 130 16.35 -9.80 0.02
CA GLU A 130 17.03 -8.89 0.95
C GLU A 130 16.04 -7.89 1.57
N ALA A 131 15.19 -7.30 0.74
CA ALA A 131 14.15 -6.38 1.19
C ALA A 131 13.17 -7.04 2.18
N THR A 132 12.80 -8.31 1.94
CA THR A 132 11.97 -9.08 2.88
C THR A 132 12.69 -9.28 4.22
N ARG A 133 13.95 -9.69 4.21
CA ARG A 133 14.72 -9.88 5.45
C ARG A 133 14.84 -8.57 6.23
N PHE A 134 15.25 -7.52 5.55
CA PHE A 134 15.39 -6.18 6.13
C PHE A 134 14.08 -5.73 6.79
N SER A 135 12.97 -5.83 6.05
CA SER A 135 11.67 -5.40 6.53
C SER A 135 11.18 -6.23 7.72
N LEU A 136 11.34 -7.56 7.68
CA LEU A 136 10.94 -8.44 8.79
C LEU A 136 11.74 -8.21 10.07
N GLU A 137 13.04 -7.95 9.95
CA GLU A 137 13.89 -7.65 11.13
C GLU A 137 13.48 -6.31 11.78
N ARG A 138 13.14 -5.31 10.98
CA ARG A 138 12.65 -4.03 11.48
C ARG A 138 11.28 -4.15 12.13
N VAL A 139 10.32 -4.78 11.44
CA VAL A 139 8.96 -5.02 11.96
C VAL A 139 9.00 -5.75 13.30
N LYS A 140 9.85 -6.78 13.44
CA LYS A 140 10.04 -7.51 14.69
C LYS A 140 10.50 -6.60 15.83
N ASN A 141 11.31 -5.60 15.53
CA ASN A 141 11.84 -4.66 16.52
C ASN A 141 10.95 -3.41 16.72
N GLY A 142 9.72 -3.42 16.25
CA GLY A 142 8.79 -2.29 16.35
C GLY A 142 9.10 -1.12 15.42
N LEU A 143 9.98 -1.31 14.43
CA LEU A 143 10.43 -0.25 13.52
C LEU A 143 9.70 -0.33 12.18
N ASP A 144 9.25 0.82 11.69
CA ASP A 144 8.56 0.95 10.42
C ASP A 144 9.51 0.89 9.21
N THR A 145 8.97 0.45 8.08
CA THR A 145 9.67 0.43 6.79
C THR A 145 8.70 0.82 5.68
N ILE A 146 9.17 1.59 4.71
CA ILE A 146 8.42 1.89 3.49
C ILE A 146 8.89 0.93 2.41
N SER A 147 7.96 0.13 1.87
CA SER A 147 8.21 -0.69 0.69
C SER A 147 7.80 0.08 -0.57
N VAL A 148 8.73 0.23 -1.50
CA VAL A 148 8.52 0.90 -2.80
C VAL A 148 8.59 -0.17 -3.87
N THR A 149 7.43 -0.57 -4.44
CA THR A 149 7.32 -1.80 -5.21
C THR A 149 6.65 -1.60 -6.56
N GLY A 150 6.99 -2.48 -7.51
CA GLY A 150 6.21 -2.62 -8.74
C GLY A 150 4.87 -3.37 -8.50
N ASN A 151 4.00 -3.39 -9.53
CA ASN A 151 2.65 -3.96 -9.43
C ASN A 151 2.57 -5.36 -8.82
N VAL A 152 3.43 -6.25 -9.27
CA VAL A 152 3.37 -7.66 -8.84
C VAL A 152 3.70 -7.82 -7.37
N LEU A 153 4.74 -7.16 -6.90
CA LEU A 153 5.15 -7.25 -5.50
C LEU A 153 4.19 -6.52 -4.56
N ARG A 154 3.53 -5.49 -5.03
CA ARG A 154 2.53 -4.79 -4.22
C ARG A 154 1.45 -5.73 -3.68
N ASP A 155 0.87 -6.55 -4.55
CA ASP A 155 -0.19 -7.48 -4.16
C ASP A 155 0.32 -8.52 -3.15
N TYR A 156 1.53 -9.02 -3.32
CA TYR A 156 2.15 -9.92 -2.34
C TYR A 156 2.38 -9.24 -0.99
N LEU A 157 2.81 -7.98 -0.97
CA LEU A 157 3.06 -7.28 0.28
C LEU A 157 1.79 -6.91 1.03
N THR A 158 0.73 -6.53 0.33
CA THR A 158 -0.55 -6.20 0.96
C THR A 158 -1.26 -7.41 1.57
N ASP A 159 -0.99 -8.60 1.05
CA ASP A 159 -1.63 -9.84 1.54
C ASP A 159 -0.69 -10.70 2.40
N LEU A 160 0.58 -10.78 2.03
CA LEU A 160 1.50 -11.77 2.61
C LEU A 160 1.92 -11.42 4.04
N PHE A 161 2.38 -10.20 4.30
CA PHE A 161 2.88 -9.83 5.62
C PHE A 161 1.80 -9.87 6.70
N PRO A 162 0.65 -9.21 6.52
CA PRO A 162 -0.40 -9.23 7.54
C PRO A 162 -1.00 -10.60 7.77
N ILE A 163 -1.23 -11.39 6.70
CA ILE A 163 -1.81 -12.72 6.80
C ILE A 163 -0.88 -13.67 7.55
N LEU A 164 0.41 -13.62 7.30
CA LEU A 164 1.38 -14.49 7.97
C LEU A 164 1.53 -14.20 9.46
N GLU A 165 1.33 -12.96 9.87
CA GLU A 165 1.69 -12.50 11.21
C GLU A 165 0.50 -12.27 12.12
N VAL A 166 -0.53 -11.64 11.60
CA VAL A 166 -1.71 -11.28 12.40
C VAL A 166 -3.01 -11.86 11.85
N GLY A 167 -2.98 -12.51 10.69
CA GLY A 167 -4.17 -13.01 10.00
C GLY A 167 -5.04 -11.91 9.40
N THR A 168 -4.51 -10.70 9.26
CA THR A 168 -5.20 -9.51 8.72
C THR A 168 -4.20 -8.58 8.05
N SER A 169 -4.66 -7.73 7.13
CA SER A 169 -3.88 -6.68 6.46
C SER A 169 -3.87 -5.34 7.21
N ALA A 170 -4.29 -5.31 8.47
CA ALA A 170 -4.46 -4.09 9.26
C ALA A 170 -3.21 -3.17 9.33
N LYS A 171 -2.01 -3.75 9.30
CA LYS A 171 -0.75 -3.00 9.36
C LYS A 171 -0.22 -2.55 7.99
N MET A 172 -0.99 -2.78 6.91
CA MET A 172 -0.57 -2.43 5.55
C MET A 172 -1.37 -1.25 5.01
N LEU A 173 -0.66 -0.25 4.51
CA LEU A 173 -1.21 0.87 3.76
C LEU A 173 -0.48 0.96 2.42
N SER A 174 -1.21 0.81 1.32
CA SER A 174 -0.66 0.95 -0.03
C SER A 174 -1.00 2.31 -0.61
N ILE A 175 0.01 3.02 -1.09
CA ILE A 175 -0.13 4.28 -1.81
C ILE A 175 0.20 4.01 -3.27
N VAL A 176 -0.79 4.18 -4.15
CA VAL A 176 -0.68 3.88 -5.57
C VAL A 176 -0.73 5.16 -6.38
N PRO A 177 0.34 5.51 -7.13
CA PRO A 177 0.33 6.69 -7.99
C PRO A 177 -0.64 6.51 -9.18
N LEU A 178 -1.46 7.51 -9.41
CA LEU A 178 -2.42 7.53 -10.51
C LEU A 178 -1.80 8.07 -11.80
N LEU A 179 -2.31 7.64 -12.97
CA LEU A 179 -1.77 8.04 -14.28
C LEU A 179 -1.83 9.54 -14.56
N ASN A 180 -2.82 10.21 -14.01
CA ASN A 180 -3.01 11.65 -14.15
C ASN A 180 -2.41 12.46 -12.99
N GLY A 181 -1.57 11.82 -12.19
CA GLY A 181 -1.01 12.39 -10.97
C GLY A 181 -1.91 12.20 -9.76
N GLY A 182 -1.34 12.33 -8.58
CA GLY A 182 -1.99 12.02 -7.31
C GLY A 182 -1.76 10.58 -6.88
N GLY A 183 -2.44 10.15 -5.84
CA GLY A 183 -2.34 8.81 -5.28
C GLY A 183 -3.70 8.23 -4.90
N LEU A 184 -3.80 6.92 -4.98
CA LEU A 184 -4.86 6.12 -4.39
C LEU A 184 -4.31 5.47 -3.13
N PHE A 185 -5.05 5.53 -2.03
CA PHE A 185 -4.71 4.89 -0.76
C PHE A 185 -5.59 3.66 -0.59
N GLU A 186 -4.98 2.51 -0.34
CA GLU A 186 -5.69 1.25 -0.20
C GLU A 186 -5.04 0.34 0.85
N THR A 187 -5.79 -0.63 1.35
CA THR A 187 -5.32 -1.70 2.23
C THR A 187 -5.50 -3.06 1.57
N GLY A 188 -4.79 -4.09 2.04
CA GLY A 188 -4.85 -5.45 1.49
C GLY A 188 -6.04 -6.28 1.98
N ALA A 189 -7.20 -5.69 2.19
CA ALA A 189 -8.34 -6.32 2.88
C ALA A 189 -9.06 -7.46 2.13
N GLY A 190 -8.93 -7.55 0.80
CA GLY A 190 -9.84 -8.34 -0.04
C GLY A 190 -9.80 -9.86 0.12
N GLY A 191 -8.62 -10.45 0.39
CA GLY A 191 -8.43 -11.91 0.37
C GLY A 191 -9.10 -12.68 1.51
N SER A 192 -9.44 -12.04 2.61
CA SER A 192 -9.99 -12.66 3.82
C SER A 192 -11.49 -12.41 4.04
N ALA A 193 -12.16 -11.66 3.17
CA ALA A 193 -13.56 -11.28 3.34
C ALA A 193 -14.53 -12.46 3.54
N PRO A 194 -14.47 -13.58 2.77
CA PRO A 194 -15.35 -14.73 3.00
C PRO A 194 -15.19 -15.34 4.38
N LYS A 195 -13.97 -15.38 4.92
CA LYS A 195 -13.68 -15.90 6.27
C LYS A 195 -14.26 -15.01 7.36
N HIS A 196 -14.27 -13.71 7.17
CA HIS A 196 -14.88 -12.76 8.09
C HIS A 196 -16.39 -12.93 8.17
N VAL A 197 -17.05 -13.12 7.04
CA VAL A 197 -18.50 -13.40 7.00
C VAL A 197 -18.81 -14.70 7.76
N GLN A 198 -18.03 -15.75 7.52
CA GLN A 198 -18.18 -17.02 8.23
C GLN A 198 -18.05 -16.83 9.76
N GLN A 199 -17.01 -16.15 10.22
CA GLN A 199 -16.79 -15.86 11.63
C GLN A 199 -17.96 -15.11 12.26
N LEU A 200 -18.47 -14.09 11.57
CA LEU A 200 -19.61 -13.32 12.09
C LEU A 200 -20.87 -14.18 12.24
N VAL A 201 -21.13 -15.06 11.27
CA VAL A 201 -22.31 -15.92 11.28
C VAL A 201 -22.20 -17.02 12.33
N GLU A 202 -21.06 -17.69 12.44
CA GLU A 202 -20.86 -18.84 13.30
C GLU A 202 -20.56 -18.46 14.76
N GLU A 203 -19.79 -17.41 14.97
CA GLU A 203 -19.27 -17.05 16.30
C GLU A 203 -19.89 -15.76 16.86
N GLY A 204 -20.61 -14.97 16.04
CA GLY A 204 -21.09 -13.65 16.41
C GLY A 204 -19.95 -12.65 16.72
N HIS A 205 -18.74 -12.95 16.24
CA HIS A 205 -17.51 -12.24 16.55
C HIS A 205 -16.69 -12.02 15.29
N LEU A 206 -16.38 -10.75 14.97
CA LEU A 206 -15.66 -10.36 13.78
C LEU A 206 -14.24 -9.92 14.14
N ARG A 207 -13.25 -10.79 13.87
CA ARG A 207 -11.83 -10.55 14.17
C ARG A 207 -11.15 -9.58 13.20
N TRP A 208 -11.86 -9.12 12.17
CA TRP A 208 -11.31 -8.16 11.24
C TRP A 208 -10.91 -6.88 11.96
N ASP A 209 -9.68 -6.43 11.72
CA ASP A 209 -9.21 -5.14 12.20
C ASP A 209 -9.24 -4.12 11.05
N SER A 210 -10.05 -3.09 11.22
CA SER A 210 -10.18 -2.00 10.25
C SER A 210 -9.13 -0.89 10.43
N LEU A 211 -8.06 -1.15 11.16
CA LEU A 211 -6.99 -0.17 11.38
C LEU A 211 -6.42 0.35 10.06
N GLY A 212 -6.20 -0.55 9.09
CA GLY A 212 -5.71 -0.17 7.77
C GLY A 212 -6.67 0.74 7.02
N GLU A 213 -7.97 0.50 7.12
CA GLU A 213 -9.00 1.35 6.52
C GLU A 213 -9.06 2.72 7.18
N PHE A 214 -8.91 2.80 8.50
CA PHE A 214 -8.86 4.09 9.22
C PHE A 214 -7.62 4.90 8.80
N CYS A 215 -6.45 4.26 8.73
CA CYS A 215 -5.22 4.89 8.26
C CYS A 215 -5.34 5.33 6.79
N ALA A 216 -5.96 4.51 5.92
CA ALA A 216 -6.19 4.87 4.52
C ALA A 216 -7.15 6.06 4.38
N LEU A 217 -8.17 6.13 5.21
CA LEU A 217 -9.10 7.27 5.23
C LEU A 217 -8.39 8.55 5.65
N SER A 218 -7.61 8.51 6.72
CA SER A 218 -6.83 9.66 7.19
C SER A 218 -5.87 10.14 6.10
N ALA A 219 -5.05 9.24 5.53
CA ALA A 219 -4.14 9.59 4.44
C ALA A 219 -4.85 10.15 3.20
N SER A 220 -6.05 9.67 2.90
CA SER A 220 -6.87 10.17 1.79
C SER A 220 -7.39 11.58 2.05
N LEU A 221 -7.80 11.86 3.28
CA LEU A 221 -8.24 13.20 3.72
C LEU A 221 -7.06 14.20 3.72
N GLU A 222 -5.88 13.80 4.20
CA GLU A 222 -4.66 14.60 4.15
C GLU A 222 -4.30 14.97 2.70
N PHE A 223 -4.32 13.97 1.82
CA PHE A 223 -4.06 14.17 0.40
C PHE A 223 -5.09 15.11 -0.24
N LEU A 224 -6.37 14.94 0.06
CA LEU A 224 -7.43 15.83 -0.41
C LEU A 224 -7.21 17.27 0.10
N GLY A 225 -6.87 17.41 1.38
CA GLY A 225 -6.57 18.68 2.01
C GLY A 225 -5.47 19.44 1.28
N SER A 226 -4.34 18.78 1.07
CA SER A 226 -3.18 19.36 0.39
C SER A 226 -3.42 19.61 -1.10
N LYS A 227 -4.00 18.64 -1.82
CA LYS A 227 -4.17 18.70 -3.28
C LYS A 227 -5.25 19.69 -3.73
N LYS A 228 -6.29 19.84 -2.93
CA LYS A 228 -7.43 20.73 -3.21
C LYS A 228 -7.43 21.99 -2.37
N ASN A 229 -6.39 22.21 -1.57
CA ASN A 229 -6.31 23.31 -0.61
C ASN A 229 -7.59 23.39 0.26
N ASN A 230 -7.97 22.24 0.82
CA ASN A 230 -9.19 22.08 1.63
C ASN A 230 -8.81 21.91 3.12
N PRO A 231 -8.83 23.00 3.91
CA PRO A 231 -8.42 22.95 5.31
C PRO A 231 -9.31 22.04 6.16
N LYS A 232 -10.60 21.91 5.85
CA LYS A 232 -11.49 20.99 6.57
C LYS A 232 -11.07 19.53 6.42
N ALA A 233 -10.65 19.13 5.22
CA ALA A 233 -10.13 17.78 4.99
C ALA A 233 -8.84 17.56 5.77
N SER A 234 -7.97 18.56 5.89
CA SER A 234 -6.74 18.47 6.69
C SER A 234 -7.04 18.33 8.20
N ILE A 235 -8.03 19.05 8.72
CA ILE A 235 -8.47 18.92 10.11
C ILE A 235 -9.05 17.51 10.36
N LEU A 236 -9.91 17.03 9.46
CA LEU A 236 -10.46 15.68 9.56
C LEU A 236 -9.38 14.59 9.53
N ALA A 237 -8.34 14.76 8.72
CA ALA A 237 -7.21 13.85 8.68
C ALA A 237 -6.47 13.83 10.02
N LYS A 238 -6.04 15.00 10.49
CA LYS A 238 -5.31 15.16 11.76
C LYS A 238 -6.07 14.57 12.94
N THR A 239 -7.35 14.87 13.05
CA THR A 239 -8.18 14.40 14.17
C THR A 239 -8.47 12.89 14.08
N LEU A 240 -8.53 12.33 12.88
CA LEU A 240 -8.63 10.88 12.69
C LEU A 240 -7.33 10.16 13.08
N ASP A 241 -6.16 10.72 12.77
CA ASP A 241 -4.88 10.18 13.20
C ASP A 241 -4.78 10.15 14.74
N GLN A 242 -5.18 11.21 15.41
CA GLN A 242 -5.28 11.25 16.88
C GLN A 242 -6.23 10.18 17.43
N ALA A 243 -7.36 9.96 16.77
CA ALA A 243 -8.30 8.92 17.15
C ALA A 243 -7.74 7.51 16.96
N VAL A 244 -6.94 7.28 15.90
CA VAL A 244 -6.23 6.02 15.66
C VAL A 244 -5.17 5.78 16.72
N GLU A 245 -4.41 6.80 17.09
CA GLU A 245 -3.45 6.72 18.22
C GLU A 245 -4.14 6.31 19.51
N LEU A 246 -5.23 6.97 19.88
CA LEU A 246 -6.02 6.63 21.08
C LEU A 246 -6.63 5.21 21.00
N LEU A 247 -7.03 4.76 19.82
CA LEU A 247 -7.53 3.40 19.62
C LEU A 247 -6.45 2.36 19.98
N LEU A 248 -5.22 2.60 19.54
CA LEU A 248 -4.07 1.72 19.78
C LEU A 248 -3.59 1.81 21.24
N ASP A 249 -3.45 3.00 21.78
CA ASP A 249 -2.98 3.23 23.15
C ASP A 249 -3.90 2.61 24.21
N ASN A 250 -5.21 2.55 23.91
CA ASN A 250 -6.20 1.95 24.81
C ASN A 250 -6.53 0.49 24.47
N ASP A 251 -5.78 -0.16 23.57
CA ASP A 251 -5.95 -1.57 23.18
C ASP A 251 -7.39 -1.90 22.73
N ASN A 252 -8.00 -1.00 21.96
CA ASN A 252 -9.37 -1.14 21.47
C ASN A 252 -9.47 -1.75 20.06
N SER A 253 -8.41 -2.43 19.61
CA SER A 253 -8.43 -3.26 18.39
C SER A 253 -9.20 -4.56 18.62
N PRO A 254 -9.74 -5.19 17.55
CA PRO A 254 -10.48 -6.44 17.67
C PRO A 254 -9.64 -7.57 18.27
N SER A 255 -10.16 -8.21 19.30
CA SER A 255 -9.57 -9.39 19.93
C SER A 255 -9.77 -10.63 19.07
N ARG A 256 -8.87 -11.59 19.16
CA ARG A 256 -9.03 -12.92 18.58
C ARG A 256 -10.00 -13.81 19.35
N LYS A 257 -10.30 -13.46 20.58
CA LYS A 257 -11.11 -14.26 21.51
C LYS A 257 -12.57 -13.85 21.45
N VAL A 258 -13.44 -14.82 21.23
CA VAL A 258 -14.89 -14.63 21.22
C VAL A 258 -15.38 -14.12 22.58
N GLY A 259 -16.28 -13.13 22.55
CA GLY A 259 -16.83 -12.49 23.74
C GLY A 259 -16.04 -11.27 24.26
N GLU A 260 -14.89 -10.96 23.67
CA GLU A 260 -14.14 -9.72 23.87
C GLU A 260 -14.51 -8.69 22.80
N ILE A 261 -13.80 -7.57 22.73
CA ILE A 261 -14.01 -6.53 21.70
C ILE A 261 -13.81 -7.12 20.29
N ASP A 262 -14.71 -6.84 19.39
CA ASP A 262 -14.62 -7.22 17.99
C ASP A 262 -14.56 -5.98 17.07
N ASN A 263 -14.58 -6.16 15.76
CA ASN A 263 -14.56 -5.09 14.77
C ASN A 263 -15.62 -4.00 15.04
N ARG A 264 -16.82 -4.38 15.45
CA ARG A 264 -17.93 -3.44 15.73
C ARG A 264 -17.61 -2.57 16.94
N GLY A 265 -17.03 -3.14 17.99
CA GLY A 265 -16.57 -2.43 19.17
C GLY A 265 -15.42 -1.46 18.82
N SER A 266 -14.48 -1.90 18.02
CA SER A 266 -13.39 -1.05 17.51
C SER A 266 -13.92 0.16 16.74
N HIS A 267 -14.92 -0.03 15.86
CA HIS A 267 -15.57 1.09 15.15
C HIS A 267 -16.28 2.06 16.10
N PHE A 268 -16.88 1.56 17.17
CA PHE A 268 -17.46 2.43 18.19
C PHE A 268 -16.41 3.31 18.87
N TYR A 269 -15.27 2.73 19.22
CA TYR A 269 -14.19 3.48 19.87
C TYR A 269 -13.53 4.49 18.94
N ILE A 270 -13.28 4.15 17.67
CA ILE A 270 -12.72 5.12 16.73
C ILE A 270 -13.67 6.29 16.52
N ALA A 271 -14.98 6.05 16.40
CA ALA A 271 -15.97 7.11 16.28
C ALA A 271 -16.00 8.01 17.53
N LYS A 272 -15.92 7.41 18.72
CA LYS A 272 -15.84 8.14 20.00
C LYS A 272 -14.60 9.03 20.06
N TYR A 273 -13.43 8.47 19.80
CA TYR A 273 -12.17 9.21 19.86
C TYR A 273 -12.08 10.30 18.80
N TRP A 274 -12.55 10.02 17.60
CA TRP A 274 -12.59 11.01 16.52
C TRP A 274 -13.52 12.17 16.86
N SER A 275 -14.70 11.88 17.43
CA SER A 275 -15.60 12.92 17.92
C SER A 275 -14.99 13.77 19.02
N GLN A 276 -14.21 13.15 19.93
CA GLN A 276 -13.49 13.87 20.99
C GLN A 276 -12.41 14.78 20.41
N ALA A 277 -11.60 14.28 19.48
CA ALA A 277 -10.56 15.07 18.82
C ALA A 277 -11.16 16.25 18.03
N LEU A 278 -12.28 16.04 17.34
CA LEU A 278 -12.99 17.10 16.62
C LEU A 278 -13.65 18.13 17.55
N ALA A 279 -13.95 17.77 18.78
CA ALA A 279 -14.53 18.68 19.78
C ALA A 279 -13.46 19.54 20.50
N ASP A 280 -12.17 19.34 20.20
CA ASP A 280 -11.09 20.18 20.72
C ASP A 280 -11.35 21.64 20.33
N PRO A 281 -11.28 22.60 21.30
CA PRO A 281 -11.57 24.01 21.03
C PRO A 281 -10.74 24.61 19.88
N ASP A 282 -9.47 24.23 19.75
CA ASP A 282 -8.57 24.72 18.71
C ASP A 282 -9.01 24.21 17.32
N GLU A 283 -9.41 22.95 17.23
CA GLU A 283 -9.90 22.35 15.97
C GLU A 283 -11.30 22.92 15.58
N VAL A 284 -12.17 23.14 16.57
CA VAL A 284 -13.48 23.78 16.35
C VAL A 284 -13.32 25.20 15.83
N GLU A 285 -12.39 25.97 16.36
CA GLU A 285 -12.15 27.35 15.92
C GLU A 285 -11.55 27.40 14.52
N GLN A 286 -10.60 26.51 14.21
CA GLN A 286 -10.05 26.35 12.86
C GLN A 286 -11.14 25.95 11.85
N MET A 287 -12.02 25.01 12.21
CA MET A 287 -13.14 24.62 11.35
C MET A 287 -14.08 25.79 11.05
N LYS A 288 -14.44 26.59 12.08
CA LYS A 288 -15.32 27.77 11.92
C LYS A 288 -14.71 28.84 11.04
N SER A 289 -13.40 29.08 11.15
CA SER A 289 -12.71 30.10 10.34
C SER A 289 -12.75 29.83 8.83
N HIS A 290 -13.13 28.62 8.43
CA HIS A 290 -13.23 28.20 7.04
C HIS A 290 -14.70 28.07 6.54
N PHE A 291 -15.66 28.52 7.34
CA PHE A 291 -17.06 28.71 6.91
C PHE A 291 -17.31 30.13 6.48
#